data_d71a2e1e0ba2555d5ab198f0b79bbc1f
#
_entry.id   d71a2e1e0ba2555d5ab198f0b79bbc1f
#
_cell.length_a   1.000
_cell.length_b   1.000
_cell.length_c   1.000
_cell.angle_alpha   90.00
_cell.angle_beta   90.00
_cell.angle_gamma   90.00
#
_symmetry.space_group_name_H-M   'P 1'
#
loop_
_entity.id
_entity.type
_entity.pdbx_description
1 polymer ?
#
loop_
_entity_poly.entity_id
_entity_poly.type
_entity_poly.pdbx_seq_one_letter_code
_entity_poly.pdbx_strand_id
1 'polypeptide(L)'
;MTKKKYIAAIDEGTTSARCIIFDHDGEIVSVGQMEFEQIFPQKGWVEHNPLEIWDCVRRVAGEALADADLVPCDLAALGITNQRETTIVWDKNTGEPIYNGIVWQD
;
A
#
# COMPACT_ATOMS: atom_id res chain seq x y z
N MET A 1 -15.02 -3.13 26.99
CA MET A 1 -14.96 -2.60 25.63
C MET A 1 -13.54 -2.17 25.30
N THR A 2 -13.03 -2.65 24.20
CA THR A 2 -11.64 -2.38 23.79
C THR A 2 -11.55 -1.00 23.13
N LYS A 3 -10.67 -0.15 23.62
CA LYS A 3 -10.38 1.12 22.97
C LYS A 3 -9.51 0.90 21.76
N LYS A 4 -9.81 1.60 20.65
CA LYS A 4 -8.95 1.63 19.50
C LYS A 4 -7.76 2.53 19.82
N LYS A 5 -6.55 1.99 19.76
CA LYS A 5 -5.36 2.68 20.22
C LYS A 5 -4.29 2.87 19.14
N TYR A 6 -4.52 2.33 17.96
CA TYR A 6 -3.48 2.25 16.94
C TYR A 6 -3.90 2.97 15.68
N ILE A 7 -2.92 3.44 14.95
CA ILE A 7 -3.11 4.07 13.65
C ILE A 7 -2.20 3.34 12.67
N ALA A 8 -2.75 2.98 11.51
CA ALA A 8 -1.97 2.40 10.44
C ALA A 8 -1.73 3.45 9.36
N ALA A 9 -0.54 3.46 8.79
CA ALA A 9 -0.19 4.31 7.67
C ALA A 9 0.25 3.43 6.50
N ILE A 10 -0.40 3.58 5.35
CA ILE A 10 -0.01 2.90 4.12
C ILE A 10 0.85 3.88 3.33
N ASP A 11 2.09 3.51 3.10
CA ASP A 11 3.03 4.30 2.31
C ASP A 11 3.25 3.56 0.99
N GLU A 12 2.58 4.02 -0.05
CA GLU A 12 2.62 3.41 -1.35
C GLU A 12 3.69 4.14 -2.17
N GLY A 13 4.90 3.56 -2.21
CA GLY A 13 6.03 4.15 -2.93
C GLY A 13 6.12 3.68 -4.37
N THR A 14 7.22 4.05 -5.05
CA THR A 14 7.44 3.70 -6.45
C THR A 14 8.03 2.31 -6.63
N THR A 15 8.59 1.72 -5.59
CA THR A 15 9.20 0.39 -5.67
C THR A 15 8.58 -0.61 -4.71
N SER A 16 7.91 -0.13 -3.67
CA SER A 16 7.38 -1.01 -2.64
C SER A 16 6.16 -0.39 -1.96
N ALA A 17 5.36 -1.23 -1.34
CA ALA A 17 4.29 -0.81 -0.45
C ALA A 17 4.73 -1.08 0.99
N ARG A 18 4.33 -0.22 1.91
CA ARG A 18 4.69 -0.34 3.32
C ARG A 18 3.48 -0.01 4.18
N CYS A 19 3.31 -0.76 5.27
CA CYS A 19 2.31 -0.43 6.28
C CYS A 19 3.04 -0.27 7.60
N ILE A 20 2.85 0.87 8.25
CA ILE A 20 3.45 1.17 9.54
C ILE A 20 2.33 1.33 10.55
N ILE A 21 2.43 0.66 11.68
CA ILE A 21 1.45 0.78 12.75
C ILE A 21 2.07 1.54 13.90
N PHE A 22 1.37 2.57 14.34
CA PHE A 22 1.78 3.43 15.46
C PHE A 22 0.82 3.24 16.62
N ASP A 23 1.35 3.33 17.85
CA ASP A 23 0.50 3.42 19.03
C ASP A 23 0.03 4.86 19.22
N HIS A 24 -0.74 5.11 20.27
CA HIS A 24 -1.29 6.45 20.49
C HIS A 24 -0.24 7.47 20.96
N ASP A 25 0.95 7.01 21.32
CA ASP A 25 2.08 7.89 21.66
C ASP A 25 2.93 8.23 20.44
N GLY A 26 2.58 7.70 19.27
CA GLY A 26 3.32 7.93 18.04
C GLY A 26 4.52 7.01 17.85
N GLU A 27 4.66 6.01 18.69
CA GLU A 27 5.75 5.05 18.57
C GLU A 27 5.41 3.99 17.53
N ILE A 28 6.40 3.58 16.73
CA ILE A 28 6.22 2.52 15.75
C ILE A 28 6.11 1.17 16.47
N VAL A 29 5.00 0.47 16.23
CA VAL A 29 4.75 -0.84 16.82
C VAL A 29 5.12 -1.96 15.86
N SER A 30 4.89 -1.75 14.57
CA SER A 30 5.11 -2.79 13.56
C SER A 30 5.24 -2.17 12.18
N VAL A 31 5.96 -2.86 11.28
CA VAL A 31 6.13 -2.46 9.89
C VAL A 31 6.04 -3.69 9.01
N GLY A 32 5.20 -3.63 7.98
CA GLY A 32 5.20 -4.61 6.89
C GLY A 32 5.66 -3.91 5.61
N GLN A 33 6.44 -4.59 4.79
CA GLN A 33 6.95 -4.02 3.55
C GLN A 33 7.11 -5.09 2.49
N MET A 34 6.77 -4.76 1.24
CA MET A 34 6.89 -5.68 0.12
C MET A 34 7.16 -4.90 -1.15
N GLU A 35 8.13 -5.37 -1.94
CA GLU A 35 8.40 -4.80 -3.26
C GLU A 35 7.43 -5.36 -4.28
N PHE A 36 7.09 -4.56 -5.29
CA PHE A 36 6.32 -5.03 -6.42
C PHE A 36 7.13 -4.89 -7.70
N GLU A 37 6.73 -5.65 -8.72
CA GLU A 37 7.47 -5.75 -9.96
C GLU A 37 7.49 -4.43 -10.73
N GLN A 38 8.67 -4.08 -11.22
CA GLN A 38 8.85 -2.97 -12.15
C GLN A 38 8.80 -3.55 -13.56
N ILE A 39 7.90 -3.05 -14.39
CA ILE A 39 7.70 -3.54 -15.75
C ILE A 39 8.36 -2.55 -16.71
N PHE A 40 9.21 -3.05 -17.58
CA PHE A 40 9.94 -2.22 -18.55
C PHE A 40 9.55 -2.61 -19.97
N PRO A 41 8.43 -2.08 -20.51
CA PRO A 41 7.95 -2.48 -21.84
C PRO A 41 8.91 -2.04 -22.94
N GLN A 42 9.57 -0.90 -22.74
CA GLN A 42 10.53 -0.32 -23.67
C GLN A 42 11.59 0.41 -22.87
N LYS A 43 12.73 0.67 -23.52
CA LYS A 43 13.81 1.42 -22.89
C LYS A 43 13.29 2.79 -22.39
N GLY A 44 13.52 3.07 -21.13
CA GLY A 44 13.11 4.33 -20.51
C GLY A 44 11.67 4.36 -20.01
N TRP A 45 10.91 3.29 -20.23
CA TRP A 45 9.53 3.21 -19.75
C TRP A 45 9.47 2.34 -18.51
N VAL A 46 8.72 2.79 -17.51
CA VAL A 46 8.44 1.99 -16.32
C VAL A 46 6.94 1.95 -16.10
N GLU A 47 6.42 0.76 -15.87
CA GLU A 47 5.00 0.55 -15.60
C GLU A 47 4.83 -0.32 -14.38
N HIS A 48 3.68 -0.19 -13.71
CA HIS A 48 3.29 -1.04 -12.60
C HIS A 48 1.93 -1.67 -12.89
N ASN A 49 1.78 -2.92 -12.44
CA ASN A 49 0.48 -3.60 -12.50
C ASN A 49 -0.35 -3.15 -11.29
N PRO A 50 -1.49 -2.45 -11.50
CA PRO A 50 -2.29 -1.96 -10.39
C PRO A 50 -2.81 -3.05 -9.46
N LEU A 51 -3.13 -4.24 -10.00
CA LEU A 51 -3.62 -5.34 -9.18
C LEU A 51 -2.54 -5.89 -8.28
N GLU A 52 -1.29 -5.91 -8.76
CA GLU A 52 -0.15 -6.32 -7.93
C GLU A 52 0.10 -5.32 -6.79
N ILE A 53 0.00 -4.02 -7.08
CA ILE A 53 0.12 -2.98 -6.05
C ILE A 53 -0.94 -3.19 -4.98
N TRP A 54 -2.19 -3.42 -5.38
CA TRP A 54 -3.28 -3.64 -4.44
C TRP A 54 -3.04 -4.89 -3.59
N ASP A 55 -2.57 -5.96 -4.21
CA ASP A 55 -2.26 -7.20 -3.49
C ASP A 55 -1.13 -6.97 -2.47
N CYS A 56 -0.09 -6.24 -2.85
CA CYS A 56 1.01 -5.88 -1.95
C CYS A 56 0.53 -5.05 -0.77
N VAL A 57 -0.33 -4.05 -1.02
CA VAL A 57 -0.88 -3.21 0.05
C VAL A 57 -1.65 -4.07 1.06
N ARG A 58 -2.48 -4.99 0.58
CA ARG A 58 -3.23 -5.88 1.46
C ARG A 58 -2.32 -6.77 2.28
N ARG A 59 -1.29 -7.32 1.66
CA ARG A 59 -0.34 -8.23 2.32
C ARG A 59 0.47 -7.51 3.39
N VAL A 60 0.99 -6.32 3.10
CA VAL A 60 1.79 -5.60 4.09
C VAL A 60 0.95 -5.14 5.27
N ALA A 61 -0.31 -4.79 5.04
CA ALA A 61 -1.22 -4.43 6.12
C ALA A 61 -1.50 -5.64 7.02
N GLY A 62 -1.79 -6.79 6.41
CA GLY A 62 -2.00 -8.03 7.15
C GLY A 62 -0.77 -8.46 7.93
N GLU A 63 0.40 -8.36 7.32
CA GLU A 63 1.67 -8.71 7.96
C GLU A 63 1.97 -7.80 9.16
N ALA A 64 1.79 -6.48 8.98
CA ALA A 64 2.02 -5.54 10.06
C ALA A 64 1.08 -5.79 11.26
N LEU A 65 -0.20 -6.06 10.97
CA LEU A 65 -1.16 -6.39 12.01
C LEU A 65 -0.80 -7.68 12.72
N ALA A 66 -0.44 -8.72 11.98
CA ALA A 66 -0.08 -10.01 12.55
C ALA A 66 1.16 -9.91 13.44
N ASP A 67 2.17 -9.19 12.99
CA ASP A 67 3.41 -9.01 13.76
C ASP A 67 3.18 -8.28 15.07
N ALA A 68 2.20 -7.39 15.11
CA ALA A 68 1.83 -6.64 16.31
C ALA A 68 0.76 -7.36 17.15
N ASP A 69 0.31 -8.53 16.68
CA ASP A 69 -0.79 -9.29 17.31
C ASP A 69 -2.06 -8.44 17.43
N LEU A 70 -2.37 -7.72 16.35
CA LEU A 70 -3.55 -6.85 16.28
C LEU A 70 -4.51 -7.34 15.20
N VAL A 71 -5.76 -6.93 15.33
CA VAL A 71 -6.78 -7.12 14.31
C VAL A 71 -7.22 -5.75 13.79
N PRO A 72 -7.86 -5.68 12.61
CA PRO A 72 -8.28 -4.37 12.05
C PRO A 72 -9.13 -3.53 12.98
N CYS A 73 -9.93 -4.17 13.85
CA CYS A 73 -10.76 -3.44 14.81
C CYS A 73 -9.96 -2.66 15.86
N ASP A 74 -8.67 -2.96 16.01
CA ASP A 74 -7.82 -2.23 16.94
C ASP A 74 -7.36 -0.88 16.38
N LEU A 75 -7.56 -0.66 15.10
CA LEU A 75 -7.15 0.58 14.44
C LEU A 75 -8.21 1.66 14.60
N ALA A 76 -7.79 2.82 15.04
CA ALA A 76 -8.67 4.00 15.14
C ALA A 76 -8.78 4.71 13.80
N ALA A 77 -7.71 4.67 13.00
CA ALA A 77 -7.66 5.37 11.72
C ALA A 77 -6.61 4.75 10.79
N LEU A 78 -6.74 5.04 9.52
CA LEU A 78 -5.81 4.62 8.48
C LEU A 78 -5.45 5.83 7.63
N GLY A 79 -4.16 6.12 7.53
CA GLY A 79 -3.66 7.15 6.62
C GLY A 79 -3.06 6.49 5.39
N ILE A 80 -3.14 7.16 4.26
CA ILE A 80 -2.61 6.63 3.01
C ILE A 80 -1.83 7.72 2.29
N THR A 81 -0.61 7.39 1.85
CA THR A 81 0.11 8.23 0.89
C THR A 81 0.13 7.52 -0.45
N ASN A 82 0.03 8.29 -1.51
CA ASN A 82 -0.04 7.72 -2.85
C ASN A 82 1.31 7.75 -3.55
N GLN A 83 1.38 7.01 -4.66
CA GLN A 83 2.47 7.09 -5.61
C GLN A 83 2.17 8.27 -6.54
N ARG A 84 2.96 9.33 -6.42
CA ARG A 84 2.68 10.57 -7.15
C ARG A 84 2.81 10.40 -8.65
N GLU A 85 1.96 11.14 -9.38
CA GLU A 85 1.99 11.25 -10.84
C GLU A 85 1.80 9.92 -11.56
N THR A 86 1.25 8.92 -10.88
CA THR A 86 0.86 7.66 -11.49
C THR A 86 -0.65 7.60 -11.52
N THR A 87 -1.22 7.50 -12.71
CA THR A 87 -2.66 7.46 -12.90
C THR A 87 -3.09 6.08 -13.36
N ILE A 88 -4.15 5.58 -12.75
CA ILE A 88 -4.71 4.28 -13.10
C ILE A 88 -6.15 4.49 -13.55
N VAL A 89 -6.49 3.90 -14.69
CA VAL A 89 -7.85 3.93 -15.23
C VAL A 89 -8.37 2.52 -15.26
N TRP A 90 -9.58 2.32 -14.75
CA TRP A 90 -10.19 1.00 -14.71
C TRP A 90 -11.63 1.04 -15.16
N ASP A 91 -12.16 -0.12 -15.55
CA ASP A 91 -13.55 -0.27 -15.94
C ASP A 91 -14.41 -0.21 -14.66
N LYS A 92 -15.36 0.71 -14.62
CA LYS A 92 -16.18 0.90 -13.41
C LYS A 92 -17.10 -0.28 -13.13
N ASN A 93 -17.41 -1.07 -14.13
CA ASN A 93 -18.31 -2.21 -13.97
C ASN A 93 -17.60 -3.46 -13.52
N THR A 94 -16.37 -3.68 -13.98
CA THR A 94 -15.61 -4.90 -13.66
C THR A 94 -14.54 -4.69 -12.62
N GLY A 95 -14.08 -3.44 -12.44
CA GLY A 95 -12.94 -3.14 -11.55
C GLY A 95 -11.59 -3.46 -12.19
N GLU A 96 -11.57 -3.91 -13.45
CA GLU A 96 -10.33 -4.27 -14.13
C GLU A 96 -9.61 -3.04 -14.65
N PRO A 97 -8.29 -2.90 -14.39
CA PRO A 97 -7.51 -1.83 -15.02
C PRO A 97 -7.47 -2.02 -16.53
N ILE A 98 -7.60 -0.94 -17.27
CA ILE A 98 -7.52 -1.02 -18.73
C ILE A 98 -6.09 -1.07 -19.23
N TYR A 99 -5.14 -0.63 -18.40
CA TYR A 99 -3.72 -0.67 -18.68
C TYR A 99 -2.93 -0.55 -17.38
N ASN A 100 -1.65 -0.85 -17.43
CA ASN A 100 -0.75 -0.66 -16.28
C ASN A 100 -0.63 0.82 -15.93
N GLY A 101 -0.26 1.13 -14.70
CA GLY A 101 0.10 2.48 -14.32
C GLY A 101 1.44 2.85 -14.95
N ILE A 102 1.48 3.97 -15.65
CA ILE A 102 2.72 4.49 -16.22
C ILE A 102 3.42 5.30 -15.15
N VAL A 103 4.65 4.93 -14.83
CA VAL A 103 5.37 5.50 -13.69
C VAL A 103 6.28 6.62 -14.16
N TRP A 104 6.20 7.73 -13.43
CA TRP A 104 7.11 8.83 -13.62
C TRP A 104 8.53 8.41 -13.24
N GLN A 105 9.53 8.81 -14.01
CA GLN A 105 10.91 8.65 -13.63
C GLN A 105 11.74 9.86 -14.02
N ASP A 106 12.75 10.09 -13.23
CA ASP A 106 13.70 11.17 -13.43
C ASP A 106 14.58 10.94 -14.66
#